data_d9f273d2aa76a30d11156ecf582a82bd
#
_entry.id   d9f273d2aa76a30d11156ecf582a82bd
#
_cell.length_a   1.000
_cell.length_b   1.000
_cell.length_c   1.000
_cell.angle_alpha   90.00
_cell.angle_beta   90.00
_cell.angle_gamma   90.00
#
_symmetry.space_group_name_H-M   'P 1'
#
loop_
_entity.id
_entity.type
_entity.pdbx_description
1 polymer ?
#
loop_
_entity_poly.entity_id
_entity_poly.type
_entity_poly.pdbx_seq_one_letter_code
_entity_poly.pdbx_strand_id
1 'polypeptide(L)'
;VTLCGLGRTLDQGLLRTGVWFESLAMSPMPKLLALNVLLLLIGAVVEGIPALLILIPVLLPVATSLGVDPVQFGVILNFNLCIGLIHPPMGLALFIVSNISGLSTETLAWAVLPFLVPLLIALLLFTYVPGLSMWLPNLLFP
;
A
#
# COMPACT_ATOMS: atom_id res chain seq x y z
N VAL A 1 -23.89 8.98 19.62
CA VAL A 1 -23.27 10.29 19.29
C VAL A 1 -21.91 10.15 18.60
N THR A 2 -21.26 9.00 18.65
CA THR A 2 -19.84 8.86 18.27
C THR A 2 -19.58 8.40 16.82
N LEU A 3 -20.47 7.65 16.22
CA LEU A 3 -20.26 7.14 14.85
C LEU A 3 -20.38 8.24 13.77
N CYS A 4 -21.26 9.21 13.98
CA CYS A 4 -21.44 10.33 13.04
C CYS A 4 -20.27 11.35 13.10
N GLY A 5 -19.62 11.47 14.25
CA GLY A 5 -18.42 12.30 14.42
C GLY A 5 -17.19 11.67 13.78
N LEU A 6 -17.03 10.35 13.89
CA LEU A 6 -15.93 9.62 13.27
C LEU A 6 -16.02 9.69 11.73
N GLY A 7 -17.23 9.55 11.17
CA GLY A 7 -17.45 9.69 9.73
C GLY A 7 -17.02 11.06 9.21
N ARG A 8 -17.37 12.15 9.90
CA ARG A 8 -16.99 13.50 9.49
C ARG A 8 -15.50 13.78 9.58
N THR A 9 -14.83 13.27 10.60
CA THR A 9 -13.37 13.45 10.75
C THR A 9 -12.61 12.60 9.72
N LEU A 10 -13.11 11.42 9.38
CA LEU A 10 -12.58 10.61 8.30
C LEU A 10 -12.80 11.28 6.93
N ASP A 11 -14.01 11.78 6.65
CA ASP A 11 -14.32 12.52 5.42
C ASP A 11 -13.46 13.78 5.26
N GLN A 12 -13.24 14.54 6.34
CA GLN A 12 -12.38 15.73 6.29
C GLN A 12 -10.89 15.37 6.16
N GLY A 13 -10.45 14.26 6.74
CA GLY A 13 -9.10 13.72 6.53
C GLY A 13 -8.92 13.26 5.08
N LEU A 14 -9.92 12.58 4.54
CA LEU A 14 -9.99 12.08 3.17
C LEU A 14 -9.92 13.20 2.13
N LEU A 15 -10.76 14.23 2.31
CA LEU A 15 -10.78 15.40 1.44
C LEU A 15 -9.46 16.17 1.49
N ARG A 16 -8.84 16.27 2.66
CA ARG A 16 -7.54 16.92 2.82
C ARG A 16 -6.40 16.16 2.15
N THR A 17 -6.36 14.83 2.28
CA THR A 17 -5.34 14.01 1.59
C THR A 17 -5.55 14.03 0.08
N GLY A 18 -6.80 13.96 -0.40
CA GLY A 18 -7.12 14.11 -1.82
C GLY A 18 -6.70 15.47 -2.38
N VAL A 19 -7.10 16.55 -1.70
CA VAL A 19 -6.73 17.92 -2.08
C VAL A 19 -5.21 18.14 -2.00
N TRP A 20 -4.53 17.54 -1.04
CA TRP A 20 -3.07 17.61 -0.92
C TRP A 20 -2.38 16.90 -2.10
N PHE A 21 -2.88 15.73 -2.50
CA PHE A 21 -2.40 15.01 -3.69
C PHE A 21 -2.72 15.75 -5.00
N GLU A 22 -3.86 16.42 -5.09
CA GLU A 22 -4.21 17.24 -6.26
C GLU A 22 -3.39 18.53 -6.33
N SER A 23 -3.06 19.14 -5.19
CA SER A 23 -2.27 20.37 -5.11
C SER A 23 -0.80 20.19 -5.50
N LEU A 24 -0.28 18.94 -5.49
CA LEU A 24 1.00 18.65 -6.11
C LEU A 24 0.83 18.76 -7.63
N ALA A 25 1.30 19.88 -8.20
CA ALA A 25 1.36 20.13 -9.65
C ALA A 25 2.39 19.22 -10.35
N MET A 26 2.26 17.90 -10.12
CA MET A 26 3.14 16.85 -10.65
C MET A 26 2.37 16.00 -11.65
N SER A 27 3.07 15.42 -12.61
CA SER A 27 2.50 14.42 -13.52
C SER A 27 1.94 13.22 -12.76
N PRO A 28 1.01 12.42 -13.31
CA PRO A 28 0.38 11.29 -12.59
C PRO A 28 1.39 10.22 -12.13
N MET A 29 2.50 10.05 -12.85
CA MET A 29 3.55 9.06 -12.54
C MET A 29 4.17 9.21 -11.14
N PRO A 30 4.73 10.38 -10.74
CA PRO A 30 5.28 10.56 -9.41
C PRO A 30 4.22 10.56 -8.31
N LYS A 31 2.97 10.89 -8.61
CA LYS A 31 1.87 10.77 -7.65
C LYS A 31 1.61 9.30 -7.27
N LEU A 32 1.63 8.39 -8.24
CA LEU A 32 1.51 6.95 -8.00
C LEU A 32 2.70 6.41 -7.19
N LEU A 33 3.90 6.92 -7.45
CA LEU A 33 5.07 6.55 -6.66
C LEU A 33 4.93 7.01 -5.20
N ALA A 34 4.50 8.23 -4.98
CA ALA A 34 4.26 8.79 -3.65
C ALA A 34 3.18 7.99 -2.90
N LEU A 35 2.12 7.57 -3.61
CA LEU A 35 1.08 6.70 -3.06
C LEU A 35 1.67 5.34 -2.61
N ASN A 36 2.50 4.71 -3.43
CA ASN A 36 3.18 3.46 -3.08
C ASN A 36 4.08 3.60 -1.85
N VAL A 37 4.89 4.67 -1.78
CA VAL A 37 5.75 4.94 -0.62
C VAL A 37 4.92 5.14 0.65
N LEU A 38 3.82 5.89 0.56
CA LEU A 38 2.89 6.08 1.66
C LEU A 38 2.29 4.76 2.14
N LEU A 39 1.83 3.92 1.21
CA LEU A 39 1.26 2.61 1.51
C LEU A 39 2.29 1.66 2.14
N LEU A 40 3.53 1.68 1.68
CA LEU A 40 4.63 0.92 2.26
C LEU A 40 4.90 1.32 3.72
N LEU A 41 4.95 2.62 4.00
CA LEU A 41 5.16 3.14 5.35
C LEU A 41 4.01 2.74 6.28
N ILE A 42 2.77 2.84 5.81
CA ILE A 42 1.60 2.42 6.58
C ILE A 42 1.62 0.90 6.81
N GLY A 43 1.90 0.11 5.78
CA GLY A 43 1.99 -1.35 5.86
C GLY A 43 3.11 -1.87 6.77
N ALA A 44 4.18 -1.08 6.99
CA ALA A 44 5.23 -1.42 7.93
C ALA A 44 4.80 -1.28 9.41
N VAL A 45 3.76 -0.47 9.69
CA VAL A 45 3.30 -0.16 11.05
C VAL A 45 1.96 -0.79 11.36
N VAL A 46 1.06 -0.85 10.38
CA VAL A 46 -0.32 -1.31 10.55
C VAL A 46 -0.47 -2.72 9.97
N GLU A 47 -1.13 -3.59 10.71
CA GLU A 47 -1.45 -4.93 10.25
C GLU A 47 -2.38 -4.90 9.02
N GLY A 48 -2.18 -5.86 8.08
CA GLY A 48 -2.80 -5.85 6.76
C GLY A 48 -4.32 -5.74 6.74
N ILE A 49 -5.05 -6.52 7.55
CA ILE A 49 -6.53 -6.54 7.52
C ILE A 49 -7.14 -5.21 7.98
N PRO A 50 -6.79 -4.65 9.16
CA PRO A 50 -7.25 -3.33 9.57
C PRO A 50 -6.85 -2.23 8.59
N ALA A 51 -5.63 -2.31 8.04
CA ALA A 51 -5.16 -1.35 7.03
C ALA A 51 -6.03 -1.37 5.78
N LEU A 52 -6.38 -2.54 5.24
CA LEU A 52 -7.26 -2.68 4.07
C LEU A 52 -8.61 -2.02 4.30
N LEU A 53 -9.25 -2.29 5.45
CA LEU A 53 -10.58 -1.76 5.77
C LEU A 53 -10.61 -0.23 5.86
N ILE A 54 -9.51 0.37 6.31
CA ILE A 54 -9.39 1.83 6.45
C ILE A 54 -8.91 2.48 5.16
N LEU A 55 -7.91 1.90 4.50
CA LEU A 55 -7.24 2.52 3.36
C LEU A 55 -8.05 2.44 2.07
N ILE A 56 -8.82 1.36 1.86
CA ILE A 56 -9.64 1.23 0.65
C ILE A 56 -10.60 2.42 0.50
N PRO A 57 -11.52 2.69 1.44
CA PRO A 57 -12.46 3.80 1.27
C PRO A 57 -11.77 5.18 1.24
N VAL A 58 -10.58 5.28 1.84
CA VAL A 58 -9.80 6.52 1.93
C VAL A 58 -9.06 6.82 0.63
N LEU A 59 -8.35 5.84 0.09
CA LEU A 59 -7.41 6.06 -1.01
C LEU A 59 -7.95 5.65 -2.38
N LEU A 60 -9.05 4.86 -2.43
CA LEU A 60 -9.67 4.49 -3.70
C LEU A 60 -10.13 5.70 -4.51
N PRO A 61 -10.80 6.73 -3.93
CA PRO A 61 -11.15 7.94 -4.68
C PRO A 61 -9.93 8.67 -5.22
N VAL A 62 -8.84 8.71 -4.45
CA VAL A 62 -7.58 9.34 -4.87
C VAL A 62 -6.94 8.56 -6.02
N ALA A 63 -6.89 7.23 -5.92
CA ALA A 63 -6.33 6.37 -6.96
C ALA A 63 -7.14 6.47 -8.27
N THR A 64 -8.46 6.49 -8.18
CA THR A 64 -9.34 6.63 -9.35
C THR A 64 -9.21 8.01 -10.00
N SER A 65 -9.02 9.08 -9.24
CA SER A 65 -8.74 10.42 -9.79
C SER A 65 -7.41 10.48 -10.55
N LEU A 66 -6.47 9.60 -10.22
CA LEU A 66 -5.20 9.43 -10.93
C LEU A 66 -5.30 8.51 -12.16
N GLY A 67 -6.49 7.98 -12.45
CA GLY A 67 -6.75 7.09 -13.59
C GLY A 67 -6.41 5.62 -13.32
N VAL A 68 -6.25 5.22 -12.05
CA VAL A 68 -6.01 3.83 -11.66
C VAL A 68 -7.35 3.10 -11.53
N ASP A 69 -7.43 1.94 -12.16
CA ASP A 69 -8.61 1.08 -12.02
C ASP A 69 -8.75 0.56 -10.57
N PRO A 70 -9.98 0.45 -10.02
CA PRO A 70 -10.21 -0.07 -8.66
C PRO A 70 -9.60 -1.44 -8.40
N VAL A 71 -9.61 -2.34 -9.37
CA VAL A 71 -9.03 -3.68 -9.26
C VAL A 71 -7.50 -3.59 -9.21
N GLN A 72 -6.91 -2.79 -10.09
CA GLN A 72 -5.47 -2.51 -10.09
C GLN A 72 -5.04 -1.89 -8.75
N PHE A 73 -5.80 -0.93 -8.24
CA PHE A 73 -5.53 -0.33 -6.94
C PHE A 73 -5.57 -1.36 -5.81
N GLY A 74 -6.54 -2.27 -5.81
CA GLY A 74 -6.64 -3.37 -4.85
C GLY A 74 -5.40 -4.27 -4.85
N VAL A 75 -4.87 -4.61 -6.04
CA VAL A 75 -3.63 -5.37 -6.19
C VAL A 75 -2.44 -4.61 -5.63
N ILE A 76 -2.28 -3.34 -5.99
CA ILE A 76 -1.20 -2.47 -5.53
C ILE A 76 -1.23 -2.35 -4.00
N LEU A 77 -2.41 -2.08 -3.43
CA LEU A 77 -2.60 -1.93 -1.99
C LEU A 77 -2.24 -3.21 -1.24
N ASN A 78 -2.76 -4.36 -1.67
CA ASN A 78 -2.48 -5.64 -1.03
C ASN A 78 -0.98 -5.99 -1.12
N PHE A 79 -0.36 -5.75 -2.28
CA PHE A 79 1.05 -6.01 -2.48
C PHE A 79 1.94 -5.13 -1.58
N ASN A 80 1.60 -3.84 -1.45
CA ASN A 80 2.28 -2.92 -0.54
C ASN A 80 2.20 -3.38 0.92
N LEU A 81 1.02 -3.80 1.37
CA LEU A 81 0.83 -4.27 2.74
C LEU A 81 1.61 -5.55 3.01
N CYS A 82 1.65 -6.50 2.05
CA CYS A 82 2.46 -7.71 2.17
C CYS A 82 3.95 -7.40 2.27
N ILE A 83 4.47 -6.47 1.47
CA ILE A 83 5.86 -6.02 1.56
C ILE A 83 6.11 -5.33 2.90
N GLY A 84 5.18 -4.52 3.37
CA GLY A 84 5.26 -3.83 4.65
C GLY A 84 5.46 -4.77 5.83
N LEU A 85 4.84 -5.97 5.81
CA LEU A 85 4.99 -6.98 6.85
C LEU A 85 6.43 -7.49 7.04
N ILE A 86 7.23 -7.48 5.98
CA ILE A 86 8.62 -7.92 6.00
C ILE A 86 9.62 -6.78 5.91
N HIS A 87 9.12 -5.52 5.79
CA HIS A 87 9.98 -4.33 5.62
C HIS A 87 10.61 -3.92 6.95
N PRO A 88 11.98 -3.75 7.01
CA PRO A 88 12.62 -3.15 8.17
C PRO A 88 12.17 -1.68 8.38
N PRO A 89 12.10 -1.17 9.61
CA PRO A 89 12.56 -1.76 10.87
C PRO A 89 11.50 -2.49 11.69
N MET A 90 10.19 -2.38 11.33
CA MET A 90 9.08 -2.82 12.19
C MET A 90 8.20 -3.93 11.59
N GLY A 91 8.62 -4.62 10.53
CA GLY A 91 7.84 -5.69 9.91
C GLY A 91 7.41 -6.75 10.94
N LEU A 92 6.09 -6.93 11.14
CA LEU A 92 5.55 -7.87 12.13
C LEU A 92 6.07 -9.29 11.92
N ALA A 93 6.24 -9.71 10.65
CA ALA A 93 6.79 -11.01 10.31
C ALA A 93 8.23 -11.19 10.80
N LEU A 94 9.05 -10.14 10.77
CA LEU A 94 10.43 -10.20 11.27
C LEU A 94 10.48 -10.46 12.78
N PHE A 95 9.56 -9.86 13.55
CA PHE A 95 9.45 -10.13 14.98
C PHE A 95 9.06 -11.56 15.29
N ILE A 96 8.11 -12.12 14.55
CA ILE A 96 7.68 -13.52 14.72
C ILE A 96 8.84 -14.45 14.42
N VAL A 97 9.52 -14.27 13.29
CA VAL A 97 10.67 -15.10 12.90
C VAL A 97 11.83 -14.95 13.89
N SER A 98 12.09 -13.74 14.40
CA SER A 98 13.09 -13.49 15.44
C SER A 98 12.82 -14.32 16.70
N ASN A 99 11.59 -14.33 17.17
CA ASN A 99 11.20 -15.10 18.36
C ASN A 99 11.32 -16.62 18.18
N ILE A 100 11.07 -17.12 16.97
CA ILE A 100 11.15 -18.56 16.68
C ILE A 100 12.60 -19.00 16.45
N SER A 101 13.39 -18.19 15.73
CA SER A 101 14.76 -18.52 15.33
C SER A 101 15.81 -18.19 16.40
N GLY A 102 15.47 -17.33 17.36
CA GLY A 102 16.42 -16.79 18.34
C GLY A 102 17.43 -15.80 17.76
N LEU A 103 17.29 -15.43 16.48
CA LEU A 103 18.13 -14.42 15.82
C LEU A 103 17.63 -13.02 16.12
N SER A 104 18.54 -12.03 16.14
CA SER A 104 18.11 -10.63 16.30
C SER A 104 17.31 -10.16 15.09
N THR A 105 16.31 -9.30 15.32
CA THR A 105 15.52 -8.66 14.26
C THR A 105 16.38 -7.92 13.25
N GLU A 106 17.49 -7.34 13.68
CA GLU A 106 18.45 -6.65 12.84
C GLU A 106 19.14 -7.60 11.86
N THR A 107 19.56 -8.78 12.32
CA THR A 107 20.16 -9.82 11.47
C THR A 107 19.18 -10.30 10.42
N LEU A 108 17.93 -10.51 10.81
CA LEU A 108 16.87 -10.91 9.89
C LEU A 108 16.52 -9.80 8.88
N ALA A 109 16.51 -8.55 9.32
CA ALA A 109 16.29 -7.40 8.44
C ALA A 109 17.33 -7.35 7.32
N TRP A 110 18.61 -7.51 7.64
CA TRP A 110 19.67 -7.57 6.64
C TRP A 110 19.54 -8.78 5.70
N ALA A 111 19.13 -9.93 6.21
CA ALA A 111 18.92 -11.13 5.40
C ALA A 111 17.75 -11.00 4.42
N VAL A 112 16.72 -10.22 4.75
CA VAL A 112 15.54 -10.00 3.91
C VAL A 112 15.75 -8.92 2.84
N LEU A 113 16.68 -7.97 3.05
CA LEU A 113 16.94 -6.88 2.11
C LEU A 113 17.11 -7.31 0.64
N PRO A 114 17.89 -8.35 0.30
CA PRO A 114 18.02 -8.77 -1.09
C PRO A 114 16.72 -9.29 -1.70
N PHE A 115 15.79 -9.82 -0.88
CA PHE A 115 14.48 -10.26 -1.34
C PHE A 115 13.49 -9.12 -1.51
N LEU A 116 13.68 -8.00 -0.82
CA LEU A 116 12.84 -6.81 -0.99
C LEU A 116 13.03 -6.17 -2.36
N VAL A 117 14.23 -6.23 -2.94
CA VAL A 117 14.52 -5.61 -4.24
C VAL A 117 13.61 -6.17 -5.35
N PRO A 118 13.52 -7.48 -5.59
CA PRO A 118 12.61 -8.01 -6.62
C PRO A 118 11.13 -7.75 -6.29
N LEU A 119 10.75 -7.71 -5.01
CA LEU A 119 9.38 -7.38 -4.61
C LEU A 119 9.02 -5.92 -4.91
N LEU A 120 9.94 -4.99 -4.67
CA LEU A 120 9.75 -3.58 -5.03
C LEU A 120 9.69 -3.39 -6.56
N ILE A 121 10.50 -4.12 -7.31
CA ILE A 121 10.44 -4.11 -8.79
C ILE A 121 9.08 -4.63 -9.25
N ALA A 122 8.59 -5.73 -8.70
CA ALA A 122 7.28 -6.27 -9.01
C ALA A 122 6.16 -5.28 -8.66
N LEU A 123 6.24 -4.62 -7.51
CA LEU A 123 5.30 -3.57 -7.11
C LEU A 123 5.24 -2.43 -8.13
N LEU A 124 6.40 -1.96 -8.58
CA LEU A 124 6.47 -0.92 -9.63
C LEU A 124 5.88 -1.41 -10.95
N LEU A 125 6.13 -2.66 -11.33
CA LEU A 125 5.52 -3.25 -12.54
C LEU A 125 4.00 -3.29 -12.42
N PHE A 126 3.42 -3.73 -11.32
CA PHE A 126 1.97 -3.73 -11.09
C PHE A 126 1.38 -2.32 -11.08
N THR A 127 2.15 -1.33 -10.61
CA THR A 127 1.72 0.07 -10.56
C THR A 127 1.70 0.73 -11.94
N TYR A 128 2.76 0.52 -12.74
CA TYR A 128 2.94 1.22 -14.01
C TYR A 128 2.49 0.43 -15.25
N VAL A 129 2.26 -0.88 -15.10
CA VAL A 129 1.78 -1.75 -16.19
C VAL A 129 0.40 -2.31 -15.84
N PRO A 130 -0.70 -1.56 -16.14
CA PRO A 130 -2.07 -1.98 -15.81
C PRO A 130 -2.42 -3.34 -16.40
N GLY A 131 -1.87 -3.65 -17.59
CA GLY A 131 -2.11 -4.92 -18.25
C GLY A 131 -1.73 -6.15 -17.42
N LEU A 132 -0.75 -6.03 -16.54
CA LEU A 132 -0.32 -7.13 -15.68
C LEU A 132 -1.34 -7.46 -14.58
N SER A 133 -1.99 -6.42 -14.01
CA SER A 133 -3.02 -6.55 -12.98
C SER A 133 -4.38 -6.88 -13.57
N MET A 134 -4.68 -6.34 -14.77
CA MET A 134 -5.98 -6.44 -15.42
C MET A 134 -6.09 -7.63 -16.38
N TRP A 135 -4.98 -8.34 -16.68
CA TRP A 135 -4.99 -9.46 -17.60
C TRP A 135 -5.96 -10.57 -17.17
N LEU A 136 -5.89 -10.98 -15.93
CA LEU A 136 -6.75 -12.05 -15.40
C LEU A 136 -8.22 -11.63 -15.25
N PRO A 137 -8.55 -10.45 -14.67
CA PRO A 137 -9.93 -9.95 -14.64
C PRO A 137 -10.53 -9.79 -16.03
N ASN A 138 -9.80 -9.23 -16.99
CA ASN A 138 -10.29 -9.05 -18.37
C ASN A 138 -10.48 -10.37 -19.13
N LEU A 139 -9.77 -11.43 -18.74
CA LEU A 139 -9.94 -12.76 -19.32
C LEU A 139 -11.20 -13.46 -18.78
N LEU A 140 -11.52 -13.24 -17.50
CA LEU A 140 -12.64 -13.90 -16.81
C LEU A 140 -13.97 -13.14 -16.92
N PHE A 141 -13.89 -11.83 -17.07
CA PHE A 141 -15.04 -10.91 -17.16
C PHE A 141 -14.84 -9.94 -18.33
N PRO A 142 -15.04 -10.43 -19.60
CA PRO A 142 -14.92 -9.63 -20.81
C PRO A 142 -15.96 -8.53 -20.90
#